data_5562cfe1fac73ddba0603100edaa3f99
#
_entry.id   5562cfe1fac73ddba0603100edaa3f99
#
_cell.length_a   1.000
_cell.length_b   1.000
_cell.length_c   1.000
_cell.angle_alpha   90.00
_cell.angle_beta   90.00
_cell.angle_gamma   90.00
#
_symmetry.space_group_name_H-M   'P 1'
#
loop_
_entity.id
_entity.type
_entity.pdbx_description
1 polymer ?
#
loop_
_entity_poly.entity_id
_entity_poly.type
_entity_poly.pdbx_seq_one_letter_code
_entity_poly.pdbx_strand_id
1 'polypeptide(L)'
;GRANSNVLMGRLLKEISAATDIHLCRLDGGERDNVITSHTAAAIMFEKRDCAAVIKAVSRFRSKFWKEFGSVESSGLIGIGLYGYKEGLVLDTDSTRRTVSFLSSLPYGVHKMSADVEGLVQTSSNVGVVKLDSDTVKVDCSVRSSVTVERDELAYSIVKLAKSCGFAAERVSPYPAWEYRKSS
;
A
#
# COMPACT_ATOMS: atom_id res chain seq x y z
N GLY A 1 2.49 2.88 14.61
CA GLY A 1 2.41 4.03 13.68
C GLY A 1 0.98 4.23 13.17
N ARG A 2 0.72 5.32 12.46
CA ARG A 2 -0.60 5.58 11.87
C ARG A 2 -0.89 4.63 10.71
N ALA A 3 -2.18 4.35 10.50
CA ALA A 3 -2.63 3.56 9.36
C ALA A 3 -2.37 4.32 8.03
N ASN A 4 -1.94 3.59 7.00
CA ASN A 4 -1.85 4.08 5.63
C ASN A 4 -2.89 3.35 4.78
N SER A 5 -3.84 4.10 4.22
CA SER A 5 -4.97 3.51 3.49
C SER A 5 -4.55 2.77 2.21
N ASN A 6 -3.45 3.16 1.55
CA ASN A 6 -2.92 2.44 0.39
C ASN A 6 -2.44 1.03 0.76
N VAL A 7 -1.71 0.93 1.88
CA VAL A 7 -1.24 -0.36 2.42
C VAL A 7 -2.41 -1.22 2.86
N LEU A 8 -3.38 -0.61 3.55
CA LEU A 8 -4.59 -1.32 3.99
C LEU A 8 -5.40 -1.82 2.80
N MET A 9 -5.51 -1.03 1.72
CA MET A 9 -6.18 -1.45 0.48
C MET A 9 -5.48 -2.67 -0.16
N GLY A 10 -4.15 -2.66 -0.25
CA GLY A 10 -3.40 -3.83 -0.74
C GLY A 10 -3.66 -5.09 0.09
N ARG A 11 -3.69 -4.96 1.42
CA ARG A 11 -4.00 -6.06 2.34
C ARG A 11 -5.45 -6.54 2.21
N LEU A 12 -6.41 -5.62 2.06
CA LEU A 12 -7.82 -5.93 1.85
C LEU A 12 -8.04 -6.67 0.53
N LEU A 13 -7.48 -6.15 -0.57
CA LEU A 13 -7.58 -6.80 -1.89
C LEU A 13 -6.99 -8.22 -1.86
N LYS A 14 -5.90 -8.45 -1.13
CA LYS A 14 -5.32 -9.78 -0.92
C LYS A 14 -6.29 -10.72 -0.17
N GLU A 15 -6.98 -10.23 0.87
CA GLU A 15 -7.98 -11.05 1.57
C GLU A 15 -9.20 -11.39 0.69
N ILE A 16 -9.63 -10.45 -0.14
CA ILE A 16 -10.73 -10.69 -1.08
C ILE A 16 -10.29 -11.69 -2.15
N SER A 17 -9.14 -11.49 -2.78
CA SER A 17 -8.62 -12.37 -3.83
C SER A 17 -8.29 -13.78 -3.35
N ALA A 18 -8.08 -13.98 -2.05
CA ALA A 18 -7.96 -15.31 -1.44
C ALA A 18 -9.31 -16.02 -1.27
N ALA A 19 -10.42 -15.29 -1.35
CA ALA A 19 -11.78 -15.82 -1.19
C ALA A 19 -12.51 -16.03 -2.52
N THR A 20 -12.16 -15.26 -3.56
CA THR A 20 -12.77 -15.33 -4.88
C THR A 20 -11.89 -14.67 -5.93
N ASP A 21 -12.09 -15.03 -7.19
CA ASP A 21 -11.45 -14.34 -8.32
C ASP A 21 -12.02 -12.93 -8.46
N ILE A 22 -11.12 -11.97 -8.59
CA ILE A 22 -11.46 -10.57 -8.75
C ILE A 22 -10.70 -9.95 -9.94
N HIS A 23 -11.28 -8.90 -10.51
CA HIS A 23 -10.64 -8.03 -11.48
C HIS A 23 -10.65 -6.60 -10.97
N LEU A 24 -9.48 -5.95 -10.96
CA LEU A 24 -9.36 -4.57 -10.54
C LEU A 24 -9.83 -3.63 -11.65
N CYS A 25 -10.76 -2.73 -11.33
CA CYS A 25 -11.35 -1.77 -12.26
C CYS A 25 -10.94 -0.33 -11.95
N ARG A 26 -10.68 -0.04 -10.68
CA ARG A 26 -10.23 1.27 -10.21
C ARG A 26 -9.33 1.09 -8.99
N LEU A 27 -8.33 1.94 -8.92
CA LEU A 27 -7.51 2.13 -7.72
C LEU A 27 -7.13 3.60 -7.67
N ASP A 28 -7.37 4.23 -6.52
CA ASP A 28 -7.13 5.65 -6.36
C ASP A 28 -6.86 5.97 -4.89
N GLY A 29 -5.66 6.41 -4.56
CA GLY A 29 -5.28 6.74 -3.19
C GLY A 29 -4.01 7.57 -3.12
N GLY A 30 -4.11 8.69 -2.40
CA GLY A 30 -3.01 9.62 -2.14
C GLY A 30 -2.67 10.53 -3.33
N GLU A 31 -2.04 11.66 -3.00
CA GLU A 31 -1.64 12.68 -3.97
C GLU A 31 -0.12 12.94 -3.94
N ARG A 32 0.55 12.59 -2.85
CA ARG A 32 1.98 12.86 -2.62
C ARG A 32 2.68 11.67 -2.02
N ASP A 33 3.87 11.38 -2.50
CA ASP A 33 4.71 10.27 -2.06
C ASP A 33 5.11 10.34 -0.58
N ASN A 34 5.25 11.54 -0.03
CA ASN A 34 5.76 11.82 1.30
C ASN A 34 4.68 12.04 2.38
N VAL A 35 3.40 11.82 2.04
CA VAL A 35 2.26 11.93 2.96
C VAL A 35 1.69 10.55 3.24
N ILE A 36 1.38 10.27 4.51
CA ILE A 36 0.63 9.05 4.89
C ILE A 36 -0.80 9.21 4.36
N THR A 37 -1.18 8.32 3.45
CA THR A 37 -2.47 8.39 2.76
C THR A 37 -3.59 8.02 3.70
N SER A 38 -4.58 8.91 3.84
CA SER A 38 -5.74 8.73 4.72
C SER A 38 -6.96 8.12 4.02
N HIS A 39 -7.01 8.18 2.69
CA HIS A 39 -8.14 7.67 1.90
C HIS A 39 -7.66 6.93 0.67
N THR A 40 -8.21 5.74 0.43
CA THR A 40 -8.00 4.96 -0.79
C THR A 40 -9.29 4.28 -1.19
N ALA A 41 -9.63 4.37 -2.47
CA ALA A 41 -10.78 3.70 -3.06
C ALA A 41 -10.32 2.69 -4.13
N ALA A 42 -10.98 1.54 -4.19
CA ALA A 42 -10.82 0.58 -5.27
C ALA A 42 -12.20 0.13 -5.75
N ALA A 43 -12.31 -0.16 -7.04
CA ALA A 43 -13.44 -0.90 -7.59
C ALA A 43 -12.95 -2.23 -8.14
N ILE A 44 -13.67 -3.28 -7.83
CA ILE A 44 -13.39 -4.64 -8.30
C ILE A 44 -14.63 -5.24 -8.95
N MET A 45 -14.42 -6.07 -9.94
CA MET A 45 -15.45 -6.93 -10.53
C MET A 45 -15.22 -8.37 -10.06
N PHE A 46 -16.32 -9.07 -9.79
CA PHE A 46 -16.32 -10.48 -9.37
C PHE A 46 -17.66 -11.12 -9.71
N GLU A 47 -17.73 -12.43 -9.68
CA GLU A 47 -18.95 -13.18 -9.98
C GLU A 47 -20.03 -12.94 -8.92
N LYS A 48 -21.27 -12.71 -9.32
CA LYS A 48 -22.41 -12.42 -8.43
C LYS A 48 -22.57 -13.48 -7.32
N ARG A 49 -22.29 -14.74 -7.62
CA ARG A 49 -22.34 -15.84 -6.63
C ARG A 49 -21.39 -15.68 -5.47
N ASP A 50 -20.30 -14.92 -5.65
CA ASP A 50 -19.23 -14.72 -4.65
C ASP A 50 -19.45 -13.49 -3.77
N CYS A 51 -20.56 -12.77 -3.95
CA CYS A 51 -20.90 -11.58 -3.19
C CYS A 51 -20.81 -11.78 -1.67
N ALA A 52 -21.33 -12.91 -1.17
CA ALA A 52 -21.26 -13.23 0.27
C ALA A 52 -19.82 -13.44 0.76
N ALA A 53 -18.96 -14.05 -0.06
CA ALA A 53 -17.55 -14.26 0.26
C ALA A 53 -16.80 -12.94 0.33
N VAL A 54 -17.04 -12.02 -0.61
CA VAL A 54 -16.46 -10.66 -0.61
C VAL A 54 -16.89 -9.87 0.62
N ILE A 55 -18.18 -9.82 0.93
CA ILE A 55 -18.69 -9.13 2.13
C ILE A 55 -18.07 -9.71 3.41
N LYS A 56 -17.94 -11.02 3.51
CA LYS A 56 -17.32 -11.70 4.66
C LYS A 56 -15.84 -11.35 4.77
N ALA A 57 -15.09 -11.26 3.65
CA ALA A 57 -13.69 -10.86 3.63
C ALA A 57 -13.53 -9.42 4.13
N VAL A 58 -14.34 -8.46 3.64
CA VAL A 58 -14.33 -7.07 4.11
C VAL A 58 -14.68 -6.96 5.59
N SER A 59 -15.69 -7.67 6.07
CA SER A 59 -16.07 -7.67 7.49
C SER A 59 -14.96 -8.20 8.39
N ARG A 60 -14.29 -9.27 7.97
CA ARG A 60 -13.14 -9.86 8.66
C ARG A 60 -11.96 -8.90 8.71
N PHE A 61 -11.67 -8.24 7.57
CA PHE A 61 -10.62 -7.23 7.49
C PHE A 61 -10.91 -6.01 8.39
N ARG A 62 -12.16 -5.55 8.44
CA ARG A 62 -12.59 -4.47 9.36
C ARG A 62 -12.30 -4.83 10.83
N SER A 63 -12.58 -6.05 11.23
CA SER A 63 -12.29 -6.52 12.60
C SER A 63 -10.78 -6.55 12.89
N LYS A 64 -9.95 -6.94 11.91
CA LYS A 64 -8.49 -6.90 12.04
C LYS A 64 -7.97 -5.47 12.14
N PHE A 65 -8.49 -4.57 11.30
CA PHE A 65 -8.13 -3.15 11.32
C PHE A 65 -8.34 -2.54 12.71
N TRP A 66 -9.51 -2.74 13.33
CA TRP A 66 -9.79 -2.18 14.65
C TRP A 66 -8.93 -2.79 15.76
N LYS A 67 -8.55 -4.05 15.64
CA LYS A 67 -7.61 -4.68 16.58
C LYS A 67 -6.20 -4.10 16.47
N GLU A 68 -5.75 -3.78 15.25
CA GLU A 68 -4.39 -3.29 14.97
C GLU A 68 -4.27 -1.77 15.20
N PHE A 69 -5.25 -0.99 14.78
CA PHE A 69 -5.17 0.47 14.72
C PHE A 69 -6.17 1.20 15.64
N GLY A 70 -7.10 0.53 16.27
CA GLY A 70 -8.18 1.17 17.05
C GLY A 70 -7.70 2.04 18.22
N SER A 71 -6.47 1.85 18.70
CA SER A 71 -5.87 2.72 19.73
C SER A 71 -5.31 4.03 19.19
N VAL A 72 -5.05 4.12 17.89
CA VAL A 72 -4.42 5.30 17.24
C VAL A 72 -5.32 5.96 16.19
N GLU A 73 -6.31 5.24 15.69
CA GLU A 73 -7.26 5.73 14.68
C GLU A 73 -8.68 5.77 15.28
N SER A 74 -9.16 6.96 15.63
CA SER A 74 -10.48 7.14 16.28
C SER A 74 -11.66 7.11 15.31
N SER A 75 -11.44 7.32 14.00
CA SER A 75 -12.48 7.50 12.98
C SER A 75 -12.24 6.72 11.68
N GLY A 76 -11.47 5.63 11.73
CA GLY A 76 -11.20 4.80 10.55
C GLY A 76 -12.48 4.16 10.00
N LEU A 77 -12.69 4.26 8.68
CA LEU A 77 -13.82 3.65 7.99
C LEU A 77 -13.33 2.70 6.89
N ILE A 78 -13.77 1.44 6.98
CA ILE A 78 -13.64 0.46 5.90
C ILE A 78 -15.05 0.09 5.46
N GLY A 79 -15.39 0.52 4.26
CA GLY A 79 -16.72 0.34 3.68
C GLY A 79 -16.69 -0.46 2.38
N ILE A 80 -17.84 -0.98 1.98
CA ILE A 80 -18.09 -1.60 0.70
C ILE A 80 -19.44 -1.12 0.17
N GLY A 81 -19.47 -0.77 -1.12
CA GLY A 81 -20.69 -0.54 -1.89
C GLY A 81 -20.82 -1.59 -2.99
N LEU A 82 -22.01 -2.13 -3.18
CA LEU A 82 -22.31 -3.06 -4.24
C LEU A 82 -23.05 -2.33 -5.36
N TYR A 83 -22.54 -2.45 -6.57
CA TYR A 83 -23.12 -1.84 -7.76
C TYR A 83 -23.38 -2.92 -8.82
N GLY A 84 -24.37 -2.69 -9.67
CA GLY A 84 -24.56 -3.52 -10.87
C GLY A 84 -23.39 -3.34 -11.85
N TYR A 85 -23.31 -4.23 -12.84
CA TYR A 85 -22.31 -4.16 -13.90
C TYR A 85 -22.31 -2.78 -14.55
N LYS A 86 -21.10 -2.25 -14.74
CA LYS A 86 -20.85 -1.03 -15.51
C LYS A 86 -19.75 -1.31 -16.52
N GLU A 87 -19.93 -0.84 -17.73
CA GLU A 87 -18.85 -0.83 -18.72
C GLU A 87 -17.69 0.05 -18.22
N GLY A 88 -16.48 -0.40 -18.45
CA GLY A 88 -15.29 0.34 -18.07
C GLY A 88 -14.03 -0.51 -18.13
N LEU A 89 -12.93 0.10 -17.72
CA LEU A 89 -11.64 -0.56 -17.63
C LEU A 89 -11.69 -1.70 -16.61
N VAL A 90 -11.17 -2.85 -17.02
CA VAL A 90 -11.01 -4.02 -16.16
C VAL A 90 -9.65 -4.63 -16.45
N LEU A 91 -8.79 -4.68 -15.44
CA LEU A 91 -7.52 -5.41 -15.56
C LEU A 91 -7.80 -6.91 -15.69
N ASP A 92 -7.04 -7.58 -16.54
CA ASP A 92 -7.06 -9.03 -16.62
C ASP A 92 -6.66 -9.69 -15.29
N THR A 93 -6.92 -10.98 -15.18
CA THR A 93 -6.64 -11.77 -13.96
C THR A 93 -5.18 -11.70 -13.55
N ASP A 94 -4.25 -11.80 -14.51
CA ASP A 94 -2.81 -11.79 -14.20
C ASP A 94 -2.33 -10.43 -13.73
N SER A 95 -2.75 -9.36 -14.40
CA SER A 95 -2.44 -7.97 -14.01
C SER A 95 -3.04 -7.61 -12.66
N THR A 96 -4.29 -8.05 -12.38
CA THR A 96 -4.91 -7.89 -11.06
C THR A 96 -4.11 -8.62 -9.98
N ARG A 97 -3.77 -9.89 -10.20
CA ARG A 97 -3.01 -10.71 -9.26
C ARG A 97 -1.63 -10.10 -8.96
N ARG A 98 -0.89 -9.65 -10.00
CA ARG A 98 0.40 -8.98 -9.84
C ARG A 98 0.28 -7.69 -9.03
N THR A 99 -0.73 -6.88 -9.31
CA THR A 99 -1.00 -5.63 -8.58
C THR A 99 -1.29 -5.90 -7.11
N VAL A 100 -2.18 -6.85 -6.81
CA VAL A 100 -2.52 -7.23 -5.42
C VAL A 100 -1.30 -7.80 -4.69
N SER A 101 -0.51 -8.65 -5.35
CA SER A 101 0.72 -9.21 -4.79
C SER A 101 1.73 -8.11 -4.44
N PHE A 102 1.96 -7.18 -5.36
CA PHE A 102 2.88 -6.06 -5.15
C PHE A 102 2.42 -5.17 -3.98
N LEU A 103 1.20 -4.63 -4.04
CA LEU A 103 0.67 -3.72 -3.02
C LEU A 103 0.66 -4.34 -1.61
N SER A 104 0.29 -5.62 -1.52
CA SER A 104 0.22 -6.32 -0.22
C SER A 104 1.58 -6.71 0.36
N SER A 105 2.65 -6.61 -0.42
CA SER A 105 4.01 -6.98 -0.02
C SER A 105 4.94 -5.76 0.14
N LEU A 106 4.46 -4.56 -0.16
CA LEU A 106 5.24 -3.34 -0.01
C LEU A 106 5.67 -3.12 1.45
N PRO A 107 6.96 -2.88 1.71
CA PRO A 107 7.41 -2.47 3.03
C PRO A 107 6.85 -1.09 3.37
N TYR A 108 6.37 -0.93 4.60
CA TYR A 108 5.75 0.30 5.06
C TYR A 108 6.03 0.56 6.52
N GLY A 109 6.16 1.85 6.88
CA GLY A 109 6.29 2.31 8.25
C GLY A 109 7.74 2.43 8.72
N VAL A 110 7.93 2.31 10.03
CA VAL A 110 9.25 2.40 10.66
C VAL A 110 9.97 1.07 10.53
N HIS A 111 11.14 1.07 9.92
CA HIS A 111 12.02 -0.10 9.78
C HIS A 111 13.11 -0.12 10.85
N LYS A 112 13.59 1.07 11.26
CA LYS A 112 14.62 1.20 12.27
C LYS A 112 14.50 2.49 13.06
N MET A 113 14.72 2.41 14.37
CA MET A 113 14.87 3.54 15.26
C MET A 113 16.35 3.91 15.41
N SER A 114 16.63 5.17 15.68
CA SER A 114 18.00 5.63 15.98
C SER A 114 18.51 4.98 17.26
N ALA A 115 19.75 4.51 17.24
CA ALA A 115 20.44 4.06 18.45
C ALA A 115 21.05 5.23 19.24
N ASP A 116 21.26 6.37 18.60
CA ASP A 116 21.91 7.54 19.19
C ASP A 116 20.93 8.55 19.78
N VAL A 117 19.68 8.59 19.29
CA VAL A 117 18.65 9.54 19.72
C VAL A 117 17.37 8.80 20.01
N GLU A 118 16.96 8.80 21.27
CA GLU A 118 15.73 8.15 21.71
C GLU A 118 14.49 8.77 21.01
N GLY A 119 13.58 7.92 20.53
CA GLY A 119 12.35 8.33 19.85
C GLY A 119 12.52 8.78 18.40
N LEU A 120 13.75 8.91 17.89
CA LEU A 120 14.00 9.30 16.51
C LEU A 120 13.91 8.10 15.56
N VAL A 121 13.08 8.22 14.51
CA VAL A 121 13.02 7.25 13.42
C VAL A 121 14.27 7.39 12.54
N GLN A 122 15.05 6.33 12.43
CA GLN A 122 16.23 6.28 11.58
C GLN A 122 15.86 5.96 10.13
N THR A 123 15.07 4.90 9.90
CA THR A 123 14.72 4.42 8.56
C THR A 123 13.23 4.10 8.49
N SER A 124 12.57 4.63 7.47
CA SER A 124 11.15 4.42 7.23
C SER A 124 10.81 4.43 5.74
N SER A 125 9.68 3.82 5.39
CA SER A 125 9.09 3.94 4.05
C SER A 125 7.61 4.28 4.11
N ASN A 126 7.12 4.88 3.02
CA ASN A 126 5.74 5.26 2.85
C ASN A 126 5.24 4.89 1.45
N VAL A 127 4.00 4.41 1.35
CA VAL A 127 3.27 4.21 0.09
C VAL A 127 2.35 5.40 -0.08
N GLY A 128 2.83 6.42 -0.78
CA GLY A 128 2.16 7.73 -0.84
C GLY A 128 1.06 7.79 -1.89
N VAL A 129 1.28 7.18 -3.06
CA VAL A 129 0.30 7.20 -4.16
C VAL A 129 0.10 5.80 -4.71
N VAL A 130 -1.15 5.44 -4.95
CA VAL A 130 -1.55 4.28 -5.76
C VAL A 130 -2.65 4.71 -6.71
N LYS A 131 -2.50 4.42 -8.01
CA LYS A 131 -3.47 4.83 -9.01
C LYS A 131 -3.52 3.83 -10.16
N LEU A 132 -4.74 3.48 -10.58
CA LEU A 132 -4.99 2.82 -11.85
C LEU A 132 -5.54 3.87 -12.82
N ASP A 133 -4.76 4.20 -13.83
CA ASP A 133 -5.12 5.15 -14.88
C ASP A 133 -5.03 4.45 -16.24
N SER A 134 -6.13 4.46 -16.97
CA SER A 134 -6.31 3.68 -18.19
C SER A 134 -5.99 2.19 -17.92
N ASP A 135 -4.88 1.67 -18.39
CA ASP A 135 -4.41 0.29 -18.21
C ASP A 135 -3.15 0.19 -17.33
N THR A 136 -2.72 1.32 -16.78
CA THR A 136 -1.44 1.44 -16.06
C THR A 136 -1.65 1.62 -14.56
N VAL A 137 -1.06 0.74 -13.77
CA VAL A 137 -0.99 0.90 -12.31
C VAL A 137 0.28 1.67 -11.95
N LYS A 138 0.10 2.83 -11.32
CA LYS A 138 1.18 3.66 -10.78
C LYS A 138 1.23 3.54 -9.28
N VAL A 139 2.44 3.38 -8.72
CA VAL A 139 2.69 3.36 -7.28
C VAL A 139 3.91 4.21 -6.97
N ASP A 140 3.74 5.24 -6.15
CA ASP A 140 4.84 6.09 -5.68
C ASP A 140 5.13 5.78 -4.21
N CYS A 141 6.38 5.41 -3.93
CA CYS A 141 6.87 5.15 -2.58
C CYS A 141 7.99 6.12 -2.23
N SER A 142 8.02 6.59 -0.99
CA SER A 142 9.16 7.33 -0.47
C SER A 142 9.90 6.53 0.60
N VAL A 143 11.22 6.65 0.59
CA VAL A 143 12.12 6.03 1.58
C VAL A 143 12.95 7.13 2.22
N ARG A 144 12.99 7.14 3.55
CA ARG A 144 13.78 8.09 4.34
C ARG A 144 14.68 7.34 5.30
N SER A 145 15.92 7.79 5.39
CA SER A 145 16.87 7.31 6.42
C SER A 145 17.89 8.39 6.70
N SER A 146 18.36 8.46 7.94
CA SER A 146 19.56 9.22 8.31
C SER A 146 20.84 8.51 7.88
N VAL A 147 20.77 7.23 7.51
CA VAL A 147 21.89 6.40 7.03
C VAL A 147 21.74 6.10 5.56
N THR A 148 22.67 6.58 4.74
CA THR A 148 22.60 6.47 3.27
C THR A 148 22.48 5.02 2.79
N VAL A 149 23.27 4.10 3.35
CA VAL A 149 23.27 2.68 2.96
C VAL A 149 21.89 2.05 3.23
N GLU A 150 21.32 2.25 4.41
CA GLU A 150 20.01 1.70 4.76
C GLU A 150 18.88 2.25 3.86
N ARG A 151 18.94 3.56 3.54
CA ARG A 151 18.02 4.17 2.59
C ARG A 151 18.09 3.47 1.23
N ASP A 152 19.30 3.27 0.73
CA ASP A 152 19.52 2.72 -0.59
C ASP A 152 19.16 1.23 -0.65
N GLU A 153 19.47 0.45 0.37
CA GLU A 153 19.07 -0.96 0.49
C GLU A 153 17.56 -1.12 0.51
N LEU A 154 16.85 -0.31 1.31
CA LEU A 154 15.39 -0.36 1.37
C LEU A 154 14.76 0.06 0.04
N ALA A 155 15.22 1.15 -0.58
CA ALA A 155 14.75 1.58 -1.89
C ALA A 155 15.01 0.51 -2.96
N TYR A 156 16.19 -0.13 -2.95
CA TYR A 156 16.50 -1.22 -3.86
C TYR A 156 15.59 -2.44 -3.64
N SER A 157 15.26 -2.77 -2.40
CA SER A 157 14.35 -3.88 -2.09
C SER A 157 12.95 -3.65 -2.68
N ILE A 158 12.45 -2.40 -2.63
CA ILE A 158 11.16 -2.02 -3.25
C ILE A 158 11.22 -2.16 -4.77
N VAL A 159 12.29 -1.67 -5.40
CA VAL A 159 12.49 -1.82 -6.86
C VAL A 159 12.57 -3.29 -7.26
N LYS A 160 13.30 -4.12 -6.50
CA LYS A 160 13.39 -5.57 -6.74
C LYS A 160 12.03 -6.25 -6.62
N LEU A 161 11.25 -5.90 -5.59
CA LEU A 161 9.90 -6.41 -5.40
C LEU A 161 8.98 -6.02 -6.56
N ALA A 162 8.99 -4.75 -7.01
CA ALA A 162 8.23 -4.29 -8.16
C ALA A 162 8.55 -5.09 -9.42
N LYS A 163 9.83 -5.27 -9.72
CA LYS A 163 10.30 -6.06 -10.88
C LYS A 163 9.89 -7.52 -10.77
N SER A 164 9.97 -8.13 -9.59
CA SER A 164 9.53 -9.53 -9.39
C SER A 164 8.02 -9.72 -9.60
N CYS A 165 7.23 -8.65 -9.40
CA CYS A 165 5.80 -8.62 -9.70
C CYS A 165 5.49 -8.18 -11.15
N GLY A 166 6.51 -7.97 -11.99
CA GLY A 166 6.35 -7.61 -13.40
C GLY A 166 6.10 -6.12 -13.64
N PHE A 167 6.43 -5.24 -12.68
CA PHE A 167 6.37 -3.80 -12.84
C PHE A 167 7.70 -3.24 -13.34
N ALA A 168 7.64 -2.20 -14.19
CA ALA A 168 8.76 -1.31 -14.37
C ALA A 168 8.97 -0.47 -13.11
N ALA A 169 10.19 -0.31 -12.65
CA ALA A 169 10.49 0.47 -11.47
C ALA A 169 11.84 1.15 -11.57
N GLU A 170 11.88 2.40 -11.14
CA GLU A 170 13.07 3.22 -11.08
C GLU A 170 13.16 4.01 -9.77
N ARG A 171 14.35 4.46 -9.44
CA ARG A 171 14.56 5.41 -8.34
C ARG A 171 14.57 6.81 -8.91
N VAL A 172 13.68 7.64 -8.41
CA VAL A 172 13.67 9.07 -8.68
C VAL A 172 14.40 9.77 -7.53
N SER A 173 15.13 10.85 -7.80
CA SER A 173 15.90 11.68 -6.87
C SER A 173 15.84 11.30 -5.38
N PRO A 174 16.89 10.73 -4.80
CA PRO A 174 16.87 10.35 -3.39
C PRO A 174 16.81 11.62 -2.52
N TYR A 175 15.96 11.61 -1.49
CA TYR A 175 16.07 12.59 -0.42
C TYR A 175 17.46 12.51 0.22
N PRO A 176 18.14 13.65 0.50
CA PRO A 176 19.41 13.64 1.19
C PRO A 176 19.29 12.87 2.51
N ALA A 177 20.24 12.00 2.81
CA ALA A 177 20.34 11.43 4.14
C ALA A 177 20.88 12.51 5.10
N TRP A 178 20.25 12.64 6.27
CA TRP A 178 20.73 13.55 7.31
C TRP A 178 21.44 12.75 8.38
N GLU A 179 22.73 12.50 8.16
CA GLU A 179 23.55 11.85 9.17
C GLU A 179 23.64 12.73 10.42
N TYR A 180 23.18 12.20 11.55
CA TYR A 180 23.35 12.86 12.84
C TYR A 180 24.84 12.79 13.20
N ARG A 181 25.51 13.96 13.25
CA ARG A 181 26.86 14.10 13.78
C ARG A 181 26.74 14.55 15.22
N LYS A 182 27.20 13.73 16.17
CA LYS A 182 27.44 14.20 17.54
C LYS A 182 28.44 15.32 17.44
N SER A 183 28.04 16.54 17.79
CA SER A 183 29.00 17.62 18.09
C SER A 183 29.80 17.19 19.29
N SER A 184 31.14 17.10 19.14
CA SER A 184 32.09 16.89 20.21
C SER A 184 32.07 18.06 21.18
#